data_d635944039d01f017d858e852f895d7a
#
_entry.id   d635944039d01f017d858e852f895d7a
#
_cell.length_a   1.000
_cell.length_b   1.000
_cell.length_c   1.000
_cell.angle_alpha   90.00
_cell.angle_beta   90.00
_cell.angle_gamma   90.00
#
_symmetry.space_group_name_H-M   'P 1'
#
loop_
_entity.id
_entity.type
_entity.pdbx_description
1 polymer ?
#
loop_
_entity_poly.entity_id
_entity_poly.type
_entity_poly.pdbx_seq_one_letter_code
_entity_poly.pdbx_strand_id
1 'polypeptide(L)'
;MRGCAPALLQMLSWFAPLLLALTYGAAPAPYTALHDFHVSYSRLAVEGSMAVVRIRLFKDDLDQALSRREQRTVVVDTSLSSDSLFQAYFNEMFVMQAGEEVLKGRIVGSGEEVVGNEPMWWYLLEFGASSNIEALHVSQRILSDEFEDQKNIVQVQHFPSEKVYSLYCVEDAWAYQIDFRQE
;
A
#
# COMPACT_ATOMS: atom_id res chain seq x y z
N MET A 1 -32.23 -79.85 -4.81
CA MET A 1 -32.20 -78.73 -5.78
C MET A 1 -31.39 -77.59 -5.21
N ARG A 2 -30.21 -77.41 -5.77
CA ARG A 2 -29.22 -76.42 -5.31
C ARG A 2 -29.43 -75.13 -6.09
N GLY A 3 -29.77 -74.02 -5.40
CA GLY A 3 -29.91 -72.70 -6.00
C GLY A 3 -28.59 -71.94 -5.94
N CYS A 4 -28.08 -71.59 -7.08
CA CYS A 4 -26.89 -70.78 -7.27
C CYS A 4 -27.23 -69.31 -7.07
N ALA A 5 -26.55 -68.63 -6.15
CA ALA A 5 -26.66 -67.18 -6.00
C ALA A 5 -25.63 -66.48 -6.89
N PRO A 6 -25.91 -65.37 -7.52
CA PRO A 6 -25.00 -64.74 -8.50
C PRO A 6 -23.92 -63.86 -7.82
N ALA A 7 -22.72 -64.05 -8.26
CA ALA A 7 -21.48 -63.34 -7.85
C ALA A 7 -21.34 -61.91 -8.44
N LEU A 8 -22.36 -61.10 -8.32
CA LEU A 8 -22.40 -59.76 -8.98
C LEU A 8 -22.32 -58.57 -8.02
N LEU A 9 -22.15 -58.81 -6.71
CA LEU A 9 -22.16 -57.73 -5.69
C LEU A 9 -20.79 -57.42 -5.08
N GLN A 10 -19.70 -58.00 -5.55
CA GLN A 10 -18.36 -57.77 -4.99
C GLN A 10 -17.43 -56.89 -5.84
N MET A 11 -17.85 -56.39 -7.00
CA MET A 11 -17.02 -55.56 -7.89
C MET A 11 -17.20 -54.06 -7.70
N LEU A 12 -18.08 -53.58 -6.79
CA LEU A 12 -18.36 -52.13 -6.64
C LEU A 12 -17.61 -51.44 -5.48
N SER A 13 -16.79 -52.16 -4.68
CA SER A 13 -16.16 -51.58 -3.51
C SER A 13 -14.72 -51.02 -3.73
N TRP A 14 -14.18 -51.19 -4.92
CA TRP A 14 -12.79 -50.81 -5.22
C TRP A 14 -12.64 -49.44 -5.93
N PHE A 15 -13.73 -48.77 -6.29
CA PHE A 15 -13.68 -47.45 -6.97
C PHE A 15 -13.99 -46.27 -6.07
N ALA A 16 -14.31 -46.45 -4.77
CA ALA A 16 -14.64 -45.38 -3.86
C ALA A 16 -13.47 -44.51 -3.33
N PRO A 17 -12.19 -44.95 -3.29
CA PRO A 17 -11.14 -44.09 -2.76
C PRO A 17 -10.50 -43.15 -3.80
N LEU A 18 -10.82 -43.28 -5.10
CA LEU A 18 -10.13 -42.48 -6.13
C LEU A 18 -10.75 -41.09 -6.41
N LEU A 19 -11.95 -40.82 -5.87
CA LEU A 19 -12.66 -39.56 -6.09
C LEU A 19 -12.42 -38.49 -5.01
N LEU A 20 -11.70 -38.81 -3.93
CA LEU A 20 -11.44 -37.89 -2.83
C LEU A 20 -10.09 -37.14 -2.92
N ALA A 21 -9.30 -37.36 -3.99
CA ALA A 21 -7.95 -36.79 -4.14
C ALA A 21 -7.87 -35.55 -5.06
N LEU A 22 -9.00 -35.03 -5.56
CA LEU A 22 -9.01 -33.94 -6.56
C LEU A 22 -9.47 -32.57 -6.04
N THR A 23 -9.58 -32.37 -4.72
CA THR A 23 -9.86 -31.06 -4.14
C THR A 23 -8.68 -30.49 -3.33
N TYR A 24 -7.45 -30.76 -3.73
CA TYR A 24 -6.36 -29.89 -3.33
C TYR A 24 -6.52 -28.62 -4.13
N GLY A 25 -7.18 -27.63 -3.51
CA GLY A 25 -7.24 -26.29 -4.04
C GLY A 25 -5.83 -25.83 -4.40
N ALA A 26 -5.63 -25.39 -5.63
CA ALA A 26 -4.41 -24.74 -6.03
C ALA A 26 -4.15 -23.63 -5.00
N ALA A 27 -3.05 -23.71 -4.26
CA ALA A 27 -2.58 -22.59 -3.46
C ALA A 27 -2.48 -21.40 -4.42
N PRO A 28 -2.94 -20.19 -4.02
CA PRO A 28 -2.74 -19.02 -4.84
C PRO A 28 -1.25 -18.97 -5.20
N ALA A 29 -0.97 -18.80 -6.49
CA ALA A 29 0.40 -18.65 -6.93
C ALA A 29 1.03 -17.50 -6.13
N PRO A 30 2.26 -17.64 -5.64
CA PRO A 30 2.92 -16.52 -4.97
C PRO A 30 2.91 -15.33 -5.93
N TYR A 31 2.50 -14.17 -5.46
CA TYR A 31 2.67 -12.93 -6.20
C TYR A 31 4.16 -12.83 -6.55
N THR A 32 4.50 -13.01 -7.80
CA THR A 32 5.82 -12.67 -8.28
C THR A 32 5.83 -11.16 -8.43
N ALA A 33 6.64 -10.47 -7.63
CA ALA A 33 6.86 -9.04 -7.81
C ALA A 33 7.24 -8.80 -9.28
N LEU A 34 6.55 -7.86 -9.91
CA LEU A 34 6.78 -7.50 -11.32
C LEU A 34 8.08 -6.69 -11.50
N HIS A 35 8.69 -6.27 -10.39
CA HIS A 35 9.87 -5.41 -10.36
C HIS A 35 10.86 -5.86 -9.26
N ASP A 36 12.15 -5.55 -9.47
CA ASP A 36 13.26 -5.97 -8.60
C ASP A 36 13.58 -4.95 -7.48
N PHE A 37 12.75 -3.93 -7.26
CA PHE A 37 12.99 -2.88 -6.26
C PHE A 37 11.69 -2.30 -5.76
N HIS A 38 11.64 -1.92 -4.47
CA HIS A 38 10.46 -1.34 -3.85
C HIS A 38 10.67 0.16 -3.61
N VAL A 39 9.81 0.98 -4.22
CA VAL A 39 9.91 2.44 -4.11
C VAL A 39 8.55 3.11 -4.12
N SER A 40 8.41 4.16 -3.32
CA SER A 40 7.30 5.10 -3.44
C SER A 40 7.78 6.51 -3.81
N TYR A 41 6.94 7.25 -4.52
CA TYR A 41 7.20 8.62 -4.92
C TYR A 41 6.10 9.53 -4.41
N SER A 42 6.47 10.50 -3.56
CA SER A 42 5.56 11.50 -3.02
C SER A 42 5.93 12.90 -3.48
N ARG A 43 4.94 13.66 -3.95
CA ARG A 43 5.05 15.12 -4.12
C ARG A 43 4.18 15.78 -3.07
N LEU A 44 4.81 16.58 -2.25
CA LEU A 44 4.18 17.34 -1.16
C LEU A 44 4.27 18.83 -1.50
N ALA A 45 3.13 19.48 -1.67
CA ALA A 45 3.00 20.93 -1.79
C ALA A 45 2.53 21.51 -0.45
N VAL A 46 3.17 22.59 0.01
CA VAL A 46 2.82 23.29 1.25
C VAL A 46 2.52 24.75 0.92
N GLU A 47 1.33 25.24 1.30
CA GLU A 47 0.92 26.63 1.13
C GLU A 47 0.05 27.10 2.31
N GLY A 48 0.53 28.11 3.04
CA GLY A 48 -0.16 28.60 4.22
C GLY A 48 -0.36 27.52 5.28
N SER A 49 -1.60 27.24 5.64
CA SER A 49 -1.98 26.19 6.58
C SER A 49 -2.35 24.86 5.91
N MET A 50 -2.18 24.74 4.60
CA MET A 50 -2.54 23.54 3.85
C MET A 50 -1.32 22.81 3.32
N ALA A 51 -1.42 21.49 3.30
CA ALA A 51 -0.48 20.66 2.58
C ALA A 51 -1.24 19.62 1.73
N VAL A 52 -0.69 19.30 0.56
CA VAL A 52 -1.26 18.30 -0.36
C VAL A 52 -0.17 17.33 -0.75
N VAL A 53 -0.45 16.04 -0.60
CA VAL A 53 0.47 14.95 -1.00
C VAL A 53 -0.15 14.17 -2.14
N ARG A 54 0.59 14.03 -3.24
CA ARG A 54 0.33 12.98 -4.22
C ARG A 54 1.38 11.90 -4.08
N ILE A 55 0.99 10.70 -3.65
CA ILE A 55 1.86 9.54 -3.53
C ILE A 55 1.55 8.53 -4.63
N ARG A 56 2.60 7.87 -5.15
CA ARG A 56 2.55 6.75 -6.09
C ARG A 56 3.29 5.55 -5.51
N LEU A 57 2.70 4.38 -5.69
CA LEU A 57 3.23 3.10 -5.24
C LEU A 57 3.02 2.06 -6.34
N PHE A 58 3.84 1.04 -6.38
CA PHE A 58 3.53 -0.13 -7.18
C PHE A 58 2.24 -0.75 -6.67
N LYS A 59 1.35 -1.09 -7.59
CA LYS A 59 0.00 -1.55 -7.24
C LYS A 59 0.04 -2.91 -6.53
N ASP A 60 0.88 -3.81 -6.99
CA ASP A 60 1.07 -5.15 -6.41
C ASP A 60 1.69 -5.09 -5.01
N ASP A 61 2.68 -4.23 -4.77
CA ASP A 61 3.24 -4.00 -3.43
C ASP A 61 2.17 -3.50 -2.45
N LEU A 62 1.34 -2.57 -2.90
CA LEU A 62 0.27 -2.03 -2.08
C LEU A 62 -0.81 -3.07 -1.78
N ASP A 63 -1.21 -3.86 -2.80
CA ASP A 63 -2.16 -4.96 -2.66
C ASP A 63 -1.63 -6.00 -1.65
N GLN A 64 -0.33 -6.33 -1.71
CA GLN A 64 0.33 -7.25 -0.80
C GLN A 64 0.35 -6.71 0.64
N ALA A 65 0.82 -5.48 0.85
CA ALA A 65 0.92 -4.87 2.17
C ALA A 65 -0.45 -4.75 2.86
N LEU A 66 -1.46 -4.27 2.13
CA LEU A 66 -2.81 -4.18 2.67
C LEU A 66 -3.44 -5.55 2.92
N SER A 67 -3.18 -6.54 2.06
CA SER A 67 -3.66 -7.91 2.27
C SER A 67 -3.09 -8.53 3.53
N ARG A 68 -1.79 -8.33 3.78
CA ARG A 68 -1.11 -8.82 4.97
C ARG A 68 -1.65 -8.16 6.24
N ARG A 69 -1.81 -6.85 6.21
CA ARG A 69 -2.35 -6.06 7.32
C ARG A 69 -3.77 -6.49 7.68
N GLU A 70 -4.63 -6.66 6.68
CA GLU A 70 -6.04 -7.04 6.86
C GLU A 70 -6.26 -8.55 7.06
N GLN A 71 -5.22 -9.37 6.94
CA GLN A 71 -5.26 -10.84 7.00
C GLN A 71 -6.29 -11.45 6.01
N ARG A 72 -6.48 -10.81 4.89
CA ARG A 72 -7.36 -11.23 3.78
C ARG A 72 -6.85 -10.65 2.46
N THR A 73 -7.24 -11.22 1.35
CA THR A 73 -6.93 -10.65 0.03
C THR A 73 -7.58 -9.27 -0.11
N VAL A 74 -6.75 -8.27 -0.39
CA VAL A 74 -7.14 -6.91 -0.74
C VAL A 74 -6.57 -6.62 -2.13
N VAL A 75 -7.42 -6.11 -3.01
CA VAL A 75 -7.00 -5.55 -4.30
C VAL A 75 -7.48 -4.11 -4.30
N VAL A 76 -6.56 -3.17 -4.39
CA VAL A 76 -6.93 -1.75 -4.36
C VAL A 76 -7.70 -1.37 -5.62
N ASP A 77 -8.75 -0.60 -5.39
CA ASP A 77 -9.64 -0.05 -6.41
C ASP A 77 -10.12 1.36 -6.00
N THR A 78 -10.94 2.00 -6.80
CA THR A 78 -11.49 3.34 -6.52
C THR A 78 -12.71 3.33 -5.59
N SER A 79 -12.93 2.25 -4.83
CA SER A 79 -14.03 2.19 -3.85
C SER A 79 -13.68 2.95 -2.56
N LEU A 80 -14.70 3.47 -1.90
CA LEU A 80 -14.55 4.13 -0.59
C LEU A 80 -13.96 3.20 0.47
N SER A 81 -14.19 1.89 0.37
CA SER A 81 -13.63 0.91 1.30
C SER A 81 -12.13 0.75 1.09
N SER A 82 -11.65 0.70 -0.15
CA SER A 82 -10.24 0.66 -0.51
C SER A 82 -9.52 1.95 -0.06
N ASP A 83 -10.09 3.10 -0.36
CA ASP A 83 -9.56 4.40 0.09
C ASP A 83 -9.47 4.49 1.61
N SER A 84 -10.48 3.99 2.35
CA SER A 84 -10.48 4.01 3.81
C SER A 84 -9.39 3.14 4.43
N LEU A 85 -9.13 1.96 3.86
CA LEU A 85 -8.04 1.08 4.29
C LEU A 85 -6.68 1.76 4.08
N PHE A 86 -6.46 2.30 2.89
CA PHE A 86 -5.22 3.00 2.61
C PHE A 86 -5.06 4.25 3.48
N GLN A 87 -6.10 5.06 3.67
CA GLN A 87 -6.02 6.27 4.51
C GLN A 87 -5.61 5.95 5.95
N ALA A 88 -6.14 4.87 6.53
CA ALA A 88 -5.76 4.42 7.86
C ALA A 88 -4.27 4.01 7.91
N TYR A 89 -3.84 3.20 6.96
CA TYR A 89 -2.45 2.78 6.79
C TYR A 89 -1.51 3.97 6.55
N PHE A 90 -1.89 4.85 5.62
CA PHE A 90 -1.12 6.05 5.29
C PHE A 90 -0.90 6.94 6.52
N ASN A 91 -1.94 7.26 7.27
CA ASN A 91 -1.85 8.14 8.45
C ASN A 91 -1.04 7.56 9.62
N GLU A 92 -0.73 6.27 9.58
CA GLU A 92 0.18 5.60 10.51
C GLU A 92 1.63 5.66 10.01
N MET A 93 1.84 5.39 8.72
CA MET A 93 3.17 5.21 8.13
C MET A 93 3.76 6.50 7.55
N PHE A 94 2.92 7.47 7.18
CA PHE A 94 3.31 8.80 6.70
C PHE A 94 2.87 9.85 7.73
N VAL A 95 3.78 10.25 8.60
CA VAL A 95 3.49 11.23 9.65
C VAL A 95 3.99 12.59 9.24
N MET A 96 3.10 13.59 9.24
CA MET A 96 3.46 15.00 9.12
C MET A 96 3.10 15.73 10.40
N GLN A 97 3.99 16.65 10.85
CA GLN A 97 3.77 17.44 12.04
C GLN A 97 4.22 18.89 11.79
N ALA A 98 3.32 19.84 12.06
CA ALA A 98 3.56 21.28 12.00
C ALA A 98 3.63 21.82 13.43
N GLY A 99 4.84 22.18 13.92
CA GLY A 99 5.06 22.47 15.32
C GLY A 99 4.75 21.24 16.20
N GLU A 100 3.76 21.36 17.10
CA GLU A 100 3.29 20.26 17.95
C GLU A 100 2.06 19.52 17.34
N GLU A 101 1.47 20.05 16.28
CA GLU A 101 0.27 19.51 15.65
C GLU A 101 0.59 18.37 14.68
N VAL A 102 0.08 17.17 14.95
CA VAL A 102 0.12 16.04 14.02
C VAL A 102 -1.00 16.18 13.01
N LEU A 103 -0.63 16.33 11.75
CA LEU A 103 -1.57 16.47 10.65
C LEU A 103 -2.09 15.11 10.18
N LYS A 104 -3.37 15.02 9.84
CA LYS A 104 -4.01 13.81 9.31
C LYS A 104 -4.43 14.02 7.86
N GLY A 105 -3.99 13.11 7.00
CA GLY A 105 -4.33 13.11 5.59
C GLY A 105 -5.75 12.60 5.36
N ARG A 106 -6.48 13.30 4.50
CA ARG A 106 -7.78 12.88 3.97
C ARG A 106 -7.66 12.66 2.47
N ILE A 107 -8.00 11.47 1.99
CA ILE A 107 -7.99 11.18 0.55
C ILE A 107 -9.04 12.03 -0.16
N VAL A 108 -8.64 12.66 -1.25
CA VAL A 108 -9.49 13.44 -2.14
C VAL A 108 -9.50 12.92 -3.57
N GLY A 109 -8.66 11.94 -3.87
CA GLY A 109 -8.65 11.23 -5.13
C GLY A 109 -7.69 10.06 -5.12
N SER A 110 -8.00 9.05 -5.92
CA SER A 110 -7.18 7.85 -6.11
C SER A 110 -7.37 7.31 -7.53
N GLY A 111 -6.43 6.50 -8.00
CA GLY A 111 -6.54 5.85 -9.30
C GLY A 111 -5.30 5.10 -9.72
N GLU A 112 -5.45 4.38 -10.83
CA GLU A 112 -4.37 3.66 -11.46
C GLU A 112 -3.70 4.50 -12.54
N GLU A 113 -2.39 4.36 -12.69
CA GLU A 113 -1.61 4.92 -13.81
C GLU A 113 -0.51 3.93 -14.19
N VAL A 114 -0.02 4.02 -15.41
CA VAL A 114 1.11 3.22 -15.88
C VAL A 114 2.32 4.13 -16.03
N VAL A 115 3.42 3.78 -15.36
CA VAL A 115 4.69 4.51 -15.43
C VAL A 115 5.74 3.58 -16.03
N GLY A 116 6.20 3.90 -17.24
CA GLY A 116 6.97 2.94 -18.02
C GLY A 116 6.08 1.77 -18.44
N ASN A 117 6.36 0.57 -17.93
CA ASN A 117 5.55 -0.63 -18.14
C ASN A 117 4.90 -1.14 -16.83
N GLU A 118 5.06 -0.40 -15.73
CA GLU A 118 4.64 -0.84 -14.40
C GLU A 118 3.31 -0.21 -14.00
N PRO A 119 2.34 -1.01 -13.52
CA PRO A 119 1.09 -0.50 -12.97
C PRO A 119 1.35 0.14 -11.61
N MET A 120 1.07 1.43 -11.52
CA MET A 120 1.19 2.20 -10.28
C MET A 120 -0.19 2.62 -9.80
N TRP A 121 -0.35 2.68 -8.48
CA TRP A 121 -1.51 3.28 -7.85
C TRP A 121 -1.13 4.61 -7.23
N TRP A 122 -1.97 5.64 -7.40
CA TRP A 122 -1.75 6.95 -6.80
C TRP A 122 -2.90 7.34 -5.88
N TYR A 123 -2.53 8.09 -4.84
CA TYR A 123 -3.47 8.79 -3.97
C TYR A 123 -3.13 10.27 -3.90
N LEU A 124 -4.17 11.10 -3.81
CA LEU A 124 -4.08 12.51 -3.49
C LEU A 124 -4.70 12.74 -2.12
N LEU A 125 -3.92 13.29 -1.19
CA LEU A 125 -4.35 13.54 0.18
C LEU A 125 -4.17 15.01 0.53
N GLU A 126 -5.15 15.57 1.25
CA GLU A 126 -5.13 16.92 1.82
C GLU A 126 -4.90 16.86 3.32
N PHE A 127 -4.18 17.85 3.82
CA PHE A 127 -3.88 18.06 5.24
C PHE A 127 -4.14 19.51 5.59
N GLY A 128 -4.83 19.76 6.69
CA GLY A 128 -5.02 21.10 7.25
C GLY A 128 -4.31 21.23 8.57
N ALA A 129 -3.61 22.36 8.77
CA ALA A 129 -3.04 22.77 10.04
C ALA A 129 -3.87 23.91 10.63
N SER A 130 -3.81 24.09 11.96
CA SER A 130 -4.50 25.18 12.68
C SER A 130 -3.91 26.57 12.40
N SER A 131 -2.66 26.61 11.90
CA SER A 131 -1.93 27.84 11.55
C SER A 131 -1.04 27.60 10.33
N ASN A 132 -0.40 28.67 9.84
CA ASN A 132 0.56 28.55 8.74
C ASN A 132 1.69 27.58 9.10
N ILE A 133 2.05 26.72 8.14
CA ILE A 133 3.11 25.73 8.28
C ILE A 133 4.45 26.39 8.01
N GLU A 134 5.11 26.88 9.06
CA GLU A 134 6.43 27.51 8.97
C GLU A 134 7.59 26.53 9.05
N ALA A 135 7.33 25.34 9.61
CA ALA A 135 8.25 24.21 9.67
C ALA A 135 7.46 22.92 9.64
N LEU A 136 8.05 21.89 9.05
CA LEU A 136 7.40 20.60 8.86
C LEU A 136 8.34 19.45 9.23
N HIS A 137 7.91 18.62 10.17
CA HIS A 137 8.49 17.31 10.37
C HIS A 137 7.77 16.30 9.47
N VAL A 138 8.52 15.54 8.69
CA VAL A 138 8.01 14.49 7.79
C VAL A 138 8.69 13.19 8.11
N SER A 139 7.90 12.17 8.45
CA SER A 139 8.37 10.78 8.56
C SER A 139 7.59 9.91 7.58
N GLN A 140 8.31 9.21 6.70
CA GLN A 140 7.71 8.40 5.64
C GLN A 140 8.26 6.97 5.71
N ARG A 141 7.40 6.01 6.10
CA ARG A 141 7.73 4.58 6.23
C ARG A 141 6.76 3.66 5.49
N ILE A 142 6.01 4.19 4.53
CA ILE A 142 5.07 3.37 3.75
C ILE A 142 5.80 2.20 3.13
N LEU A 143 5.21 1.00 3.22
CA LEU A 143 5.72 -0.29 2.76
C LEU A 143 7.02 -0.79 3.42
N SER A 144 7.62 -0.04 4.36
CA SER A 144 8.83 -0.50 5.05
C SER A 144 8.57 -1.62 6.07
N ASP A 145 7.33 -1.85 6.43
CA ASP A 145 6.88 -2.98 7.25
C ASP A 145 6.70 -4.27 6.44
N GLU A 146 6.69 -4.16 5.12
CA GLU A 146 6.56 -5.28 4.20
C GLU A 146 7.86 -5.61 3.46
N PHE A 147 8.63 -4.58 3.06
CA PHE A 147 9.84 -4.71 2.24
C PHE A 147 11.04 -4.05 2.92
N GLU A 148 12.09 -4.84 3.22
CA GLU A 148 13.31 -4.36 3.89
C GLU A 148 14.10 -3.37 3.02
N ASP A 149 14.03 -3.49 1.69
CA ASP A 149 14.71 -2.63 0.74
C ASP A 149 13.88 -1.41 0.30
N GLN A 150 12.71 -1.16 0.94
CA GLN A 150 11.82 -0.05 0.61
C GLN A 150 12.54 1.29 0.65
N LYS A 151 12.36 2.06 -0.40
CA LYS A 151 12.82 3.46 -0.51
C LYS A 151 11.64 4.38 -0.74
N ASN A 152 11.56 5.43 0.07
CA ASN A 152 10.48 6.41 -0.04
C ASN A 152 11.07 7.77 -0.39
N ILE A 153 10.72 8.29 -1.56
CA ILE A 153 11.21 9.58 -2.06
C ILE A 153 10.10 10.61 -1.87
N VAL A 154 10.39 11.68 -1.13
CA VAL A 154 9.45 12.78 -0.93
C VAL A 154 10.06 14.07 -1.47
N GLN A 155 9.43 14.64 -2.50
CA GLN A 155 9.75 15.98 -2.98
C GLN A 155 8.78 16.98 -2.36
N VAL A 156 9.30 17.89 -1.56
CA VAL A 156 8.53 18.94 -0.86
C VAL A 156 8.73 20.25 -1.60
N GLN A 157 7.63 20.90 -1.99
CA GLN A 157 7.62 22.24 -2.56
C GLN A 157 6.85 23.18 -1.63
N HIS A 158 7.48 24.26 -1.21
CA HIS A 158 6.86 25.28 -0.37
C HIS A 158 6.52 26.52 -1.18
N PHE A 159 5.27 26.97 -1.07
CA PHE A 159 4.76 28.22 -1.67
C PHE A 159 4.53 29.30 -0.58
N PRO A 160 4.82 30.57 -0.85
CA PRO A 160 5.23 31.15 -2.12
C PRO A 160 6.75 31.17 -2.37
N SER A 161 7.59 30.60 -1.47
CA SER A 161 9.06 30.69 -1.60
C SER A 161 9.62 29.88 -2.78
N GLU A 162 8.81 29.01 -3.39
CA GLU A 162 9.17 28.09 -4.49
C GLU A 162 10.35 27.15 -4.17
N LYS A 163 10.77 27.10 -2.91
CA LYS A 163 11.84 26.19 -2.47
C LYS A 163 11.40 24.74 -2.61
N VAL A 164 12.33 23.90 -3.07
CA VAL A 164 12.12 22.47 -3.24
C VAL A 164 13.14 21.70 -2.39
N TYR A 165 12.63 20.74 -1.63
CA TYR A 165 13.44 19.83 -0.81
C TYR A 165 13.22 18.41 -1.30
N SER A 166 14.27 17.59 -1.32
CA SER A 166 14.19 16.17 -1.67
C SER A 166 14.61 15.34 -0.46
N LEU A 167 13.70 14.50 0.03
CA LEU A 167 13.91 13.64 1.18
C LEU A 167 13.99 12.20 0.70
N TYR A 168 14.99 11.47 1.20
CA TYR A 168 15.18 10.05 0.94
C TYR A 168 14.94 9.28 2.24
N CYS A 169 13.72 8.74 2.40
CA CYS A 169 13.33 8.01 3.59
C CYS A 169 13.68 6.53 3.39
N VAL A 170 14.66 6.06 4.15
CA VAL A 170 15.21 4.70 4.12
C VAL A 170 15.44 4.21 5.56
N GLU A 171 15.82 2.95 5.74
CA GLU A 171 15.92 2.28 7.04
C GLU A 171 16.59 3.12 8.16
N ASP A 172 17.70 3.81 7.85
CA ASP A 172 18.43 4.61 8.84
C ASP A 172 17.99 6.08 8.91
N ALA A 173 17.08 6.53 8.04
CA ALA A 173 16.69 7.93 7.89
C ALA A 173 15.23 8.09 7.43
N TRP A 174 14.27 7.70 8.28
CA TRP A 174 12.83 7.80 7.94
C TRP A 174 12.24 9.20 8.10
N ALA A 175 12.91 10.11 8.82
CA ALA A 175 12.33 11.38 9.23
C ALA A 175 13.25 12.57 8.97
N TYR A 176 12.65 13.68 8.59
CA TYR A 176 13.31 14.94 8.26
C TYR A 176 12.57 16.12 8.87
N GLN A 177 13.35 17.14 9.27
CA GLN A 177 12.83 18.43 9.70
C GLN A 177 13.15 19.48 8.63
N ILE A 178 12.12 20.21 8.18
CA ILE A 178 12.26 21.31 7.22
C ILE A 178 11.81 22.59 7.90
N ASP A 179 12.60 23.65 7.83
CA ASP A 179 12.23 24.99 8.28
C ASP A 179 12.08 25.89 7.06
N PHE A 180 10.87 26.36 6.81
CA PHE A 180 10.54 27.20 5.65
C PHE A 180 10.86 28.67 5.87
N ARG A 181 11.13 29.10 7.13
CA ARG A 181 11.49 30.48 7.51
C ARG A 181 12.94 30.82 7.16
N GLN A 182 13.78 29.80 7.03
CA GLN A 182 15.21 30.06 6.73
C GLN A 182 15.36 30.46 5.26
N GLU A 183 15.82 31.67 5.02
CA GLU A 183 16.18 32.21 3.71
C GLU A 183 17.49 31.65 3.16
#